data_0e9eaf48a8b5aaa3cef6d8c1d9f6eee9
#
_entry.id   0e9eaf48a8b5aaa3cef6d8c1d9f6eee9
#
_cell.length_a   1.000
_cell.length_b   1.000
_cell.length_c   1.000
_cell.angle_alpha   90.00
_cell.angle_beta   90.00
_cell.angle_gamma   90.00
#
_symmetry.space_group_name_H-M   'P 1'
#
loop_
_entity.id
_entity.type
_entity.pdbx_description
1 polymer ?
#
loop_
_entity_poly.entity_id
_entity_poly.type
_entity_poly.pdbx_seq_one_letter_code
_entity_poly.pdbx_strand_id
1 'polypeptide(L)'
;MKWNSLTRTITVALALLAIATSITLLHVSAGPIQNSNTATAFMLPAGQQFTNAGRQLVSVSPDGTRIVYVANTQLYINRVGEKTSRAIPGTLITQGVTNPIFSPDGGSVAFWSAADQSFKTIPVEGGTPSMLFQGPNPYGMSWSADGRIFAGEGPSGILSSPASGGTPETVVKMQPGEGGAQGPQLLPGGDALMFTIAANPSAWDTANIVVQSLKSNVRKTLYEGGHDARYLPSGHIVFARGTNLLAVAFDVQKLEITGTPVIVQENVNSAGNGSSHFSISTSGGLVFLPPISELELASVGLDGTARTLTTVPSAIFAPRLSPDNKQVTYDVSGGNEEGIWICDLATGARRQLMGTGKHFPLWTMDGTRIVYISDEANNQSLWWRKADGSDKPELLVDPARAPESWSVTNQLLSFITLKTNTGADYDIWIYSLRDKKAQPLIEIPGTVQHSSKFSPDGKWIAYVSNESGPYEVYVQPYPTTGKTFKISTEGGYHPLWSPDETKIYFDNDNKLFSVAVRTEPSFTAGNPIPMPVEGFQGGGANTRRRYDMTADGKQFVMLFQKTPIQIVPEWFSGVRGRLK
;
A
#
# COMPACT_ATOMS: atom_id res chain seq x y z
N MET A 1 43.88 41.50 -36.04
CA MET A 1 42.75 40.87 -36.79
C MET A 1 41.51 40.81 -35.89
N LYS A 2 40.49 41.61 -36.18
CA LYS A 2 39.22 41.59 -35.42
C LYS A 2 38.37 40.43 -35.95
N TRP A 3 38.18 39.41 -35.14
CA TRP A 3 37.22 38.36 -35.45
C TRP A 3 35.80 38.91 -35.25
N ASN A 4 35.00 38.83 -36.30
CA ASN A 4 33.63 39.31 -36.29
C ASN A 4 32.77 38.53 -35.29
N SER A 5 31.94 39.24 -34.57
CA SER A 5 30.99 38.70 -33.58
C SER A 5 30.08 37.58 -34.13
N LEU A 6 29.83 37.61 -35.44
CA LEU A 6 29.00 36.61 -36.14
C LEU A 6 29.63 35.21 -36.14
N THR A 7 30.96 35.12 -36.29
CA THR A 7 31.69 33.83 -36.31
C THR A 7 31.71 33.16 -34.94
N ARG A 8 31.76 33.95 -33.84
CA ARG A 8 31.67 33.42 -32.48
C ARG A 8 30.26 32.85 -32.17
N THR A 9 29.19 33.53 -32.65
CA THR A 9 27.82 33.08 -32.43
C THR A 9 27.53 31.76 -33.18
N ILE A 10 28.04 31.61 -34.39
CA ILE A 10 27.87 30.39 -35.19
C ILE A 10 28.65 29.20 -34.56
N THR A 11 29.86 29.44 -34.05
CA THR A 11 30.65 28.37 -33.42
C THR A 11 30.06 27.89 -32.10
N VAL A 12 29.49 28.80 -31.30
CA VAL A 12 28.78 28.44 -30.05
C VAL A 12 27.46 27.71 -30.35
N ALA A 13 26.74 28.14 -31.39
CA ALA A 13 25.50 27.46 -31.79
C ALA A 13 25.73 26.04 -32.30
N LEU A 14 26.81 25.82 -33.07
CA LEU A 14 27.19 24.49 -33.54
C LEU A 14 27.73 23.59 -32.42
N ALA A 15 28.42 24.13 -31.42
CA ALA A 15 28.87 23.39 -30.25
C ALA A 15 27.68 22.98 -29.34
N LEU A 16 26.70 23.86 -29.16
CA LEU A 16 25.47 23.55 -28.42
C LEU A 16 24.57 22.56 -29.16
N LEU A 17 24.54 22.60 -30.50
CA LEU A 17 23.80 21.62 -31.29
C LEU A 17 24.47 20.23 -31.23
N ALA A 18 25.79 20.15 -31.20
CA ALA A 18 26.56 18.91 -31.06
C ALA A 18 26.40 18.31 -29.66
N ILE A 19 26.29 19.13 -28.61
CA ILE A 19 25.99 18.67 -27.22
C ILE A 19 24.54 18.20 -27.10
N ALA A 20 23.58 18.90 -27.71
CA ALA A 20 22.20 18.49 -27.72
C ALA A 20 21.99 17.17 -28.49
N THR A 21 22.65 16.93 -29.60
CA THR A 21 22.57 15.67 -30.34
C THR A 21 23.31 14.53 -29.61
N SER A 22 24.35 14.80 -28.84
CA SER A 22 25.03 13.78 -28.03
C SER A 22 24.22 13.34 -26.81
N ILE A 23 23.36 14.21 -26.25
CA ILE A 23 22.47 13.88 -25.15
C ILE A 23 21.24 13.12 -25.66
N THR A 24 20.81 13.33 -26.90
CA THR A 24 19.62 12.62 -27.47
C THR A 24 19.98 11.22 -27.98
N LEU A 25 21.24 10.86 -28.14
CA LEU A 25 21.72 9.55 -28.63
C LEU A 25 21.96 8.51 -27.52
N LEU A 26 21.76 8.86 -26.25
CA LEU A 26 21.84 7.91 -25.11
C LEU A 26 20.47 7.36 -24.65
N HIS A 27 19.39 7.71 -25.31
CA HIS A 27 18.15 6.95 -25.22
C HIS A 27 18.19 5.84 -26.28
N VAL A 28 18.97 4.80 -26.00
CA VAL A 28 18.76 3.50 -26.62
C VAL A 28 17.37 3.05 -26.15
N SER A 29 16.38 3.21 -27.00
CA SER A 29 15.09 2.56 -26.84
C SER A 29 15.35 1.05 -26.91
N ALA A 30 15.61 0.42 -25.77
CA ALA A 30 15.43 -1.00 -25.64
C ALA A 30 13.96 -1.25 -26.04
N GLY A 31 13.73 -1.94 -27.13
CA GLY A 31 12.38 -2.36 -27.55
C GLY A 31 11.70 -3.10 -26.40
N PRO A 32 10.36 -3.23 -26.42
CA PRO A 32 9.61 -3.88 -25.34
C PRO A 32 10.25 -5.24 -25.02
N ILE A 33 10.42 -5.53 -23.72
CA ILE A 33 11.03 -6.76 -23.24
C ILE A 33 10.12 -7.91 -23.69
N GLN A 34 10.42 -8.55 -24.79
CA GLN A 34 9.83 -9.85 -25.13
C GLN A 34 10.53 -10.92 -24.28
N ASN A 35 10.00 -11.17 -23.08
CA ASN A 35 10.36 -12.36 -22.33
C ASN A 35 9.83 -13.57 -23.11
N SER A 36 10.73 -14.42 -23.60
CA SER A 36 10.39 -15.69 -24.27
C SER A 36 9.71 -16.68 -23.30
N ASN A 37 9.79 -16.43 -21.99
CA ASN A 37 9.16 -17.23 -20.95
C ASN A 37 7.91 -16.50 -20.44
N THR A 38 6.74 -17.08 -20.76
CA THR A 38 5.45 -16.52 -20.39
C THR A 38 5.32 -16.49 -18.87
N ALA A 39 5.17 -15.30 -18.29
CA ALA A 39 4.81 -15.15 -16.90
C ALA A 39 3.42 -15.75 -16.68
N THR A 40 3.27 -16.56 -15.64
CA THR A 40 1.96 -17.02 -15.16
C THR A 40 1.57 -16.22 -13.92
N ALA A 41 0.30 -15.80 -13.87
CA ALA A 41 -0.24 -15.07 -12.75
C ALA A 41 -0.91 -16.03 -11.77
N PHE A 42 -0.46 -16.07 -10.53
CA PHE A 42 -1.16 -16.71 -9.44
C PHE A 42 -2.00 -15.66 -8.71
N MET A 43 -3.31 -15.73 -8.88
CA MET A 43 -4.25 -14.90 -8.14
C MET A 43 -4.46 -15.49 -6.74
N LEU A 44 -4.42 -14.63 -5.72
CA LEU A 44 -4.75 -15.07 -4.38
C LEU A 44 -6.18 -15.62 -4.35
N PRO A 45 -6.43 -16.75 -3.67
CA PRO A 45 -7.79 -17.24 -3.44
C PRO A 45 -8.72 -16.18 -2.84
N ALA A 46 -10.02 -16.32 -3.07
CA ALA A 46 -11.03 -15.43 -2.49
C ALA A 46 -10.86 -15.32 -0.97
N GLY A 47 -10.98 -14.11 -0.44
CA GLY A 47 -10.77 -13.82 0.98
C GLY A 47 -9.30 -13.68 1.40
N GLN A 48 -8.34 -13.89 0.52
CA GLN A 48 -6.93 -13.61 0.81
C GLN A 48 -6.50 -12.26 0.25
N GLN A 49 -5.79 -11.48 1.06
CA GLN A 49 -5.10 -10.28 0.60
C GLN A 49 -3.75 -10.12 1.29
N PHE A 50 -2.82 -9.50 0.57
CA PHE A 50 -1.53 -9.17 1.15
C PHE A 50 -1.69 -8.26 2.37
N THR A 51 -0.98 -8.59 3.45
CA THR A 51 -0.88 -7.75 4.65
C THR A 51 0.59 -7.40 4.88
N ASN A 52 0.83 -6.28 5.60
CA ASN A 52 2.19 -5.83 5.91
C ASN A 52 3.06 -5.51 4.68
N ALA A 53 2.48 -4.88 3.66
CA ALA A 53 3.14 -4.55 2.39
C ALA A 53 4.38 -3.61 2.53
N GLY A 54 4.63 -3.05 3.69
CA GLY A 54 5.85 -2.30 4.01
C GLY A 54 7.12 -3.15 4.18
N ARG A 55 7.02 -4.48 4.00
CA ARG A 55 8.11 -5.46 4.08
C ARG A 55 7.98 -6.49 2.96
N GLN A 56 9.00 -7.33 2.76
CA GLN A 56 8.96 -8.39 1.76
C GLN A 56 7.80 -9.37 2.03
N LEU A 57 7.02 -9.67 0.99
CA LEU A 57 5.79 -10.47 1.09
C LEU A 57 5.89 -11.85 0.46
N VAL A 58 6.85 -12.09 -0.43
CA VAL A 58 6.91 -13.31 -1.25
C VAL A 58 8.31 -13.90 -1.27
N SER A 59 8.39 -15.22 -1.24
CA SER A 59 9.63 -15.98 -1.43
C SER A 59 9.34 -17.24 -2.25
N VAL A 60 10.31 -17.65 -3.07
CA VAL A 60 10.27 -18.90 -3.84
C VAL A 60 11.24 -19.92 -3.25
N SER A 61 10.87 -21.19 -3.24
CA SER A 61 11.74 -22.27 -2.79
C SER A 61 12.99 -22.39 -3.68
N PRO A 62 14.12 -22.90 -3.16
CA PRO A 62 15.35 -23.05 -3.94
C PRO A 62 15.17 -23.82 -5.25
N ASP A 63 14.34 -24.86 -5.25
CA ASP A 63 14.00 -25.67 -6.42
C ASP A 63 13.01 -25.00 -7.39
N GLY A 64 12.41 -23.84 -7.02
CA GLY A 64 11.45 -23.11 -7.82
C GLY A 64 10.04 -23.70 -7.85
N THR A 65 9.75 -24.74 -7.06
CA THR A 65 8.47 -25.47 -7.14
C THR A 65 7.39 -24.94 -6.20
N ARG A 66 7.76 -24.14 -5.19
CA ARG A 66 6.84 -23.62 -4.16
C ARG A 66 7.06 -22.12 -3.94
N ILE A 67 5.97 -21.45 -3.60
CA ILE A 67 5.97 -20.05 -3.22
C ILE A 67 5.37 -19.93 -1.82
N VAL A 68 6.03 -19.20 -0.93
CA VAL A 68 5.44 -18.75 0.32
C VAL A 68 5.13 -17.26 0.24
N TYR A 69 3.98 -16.83 0.76
CA TYR A 69 3.59 -15.43 0.77
C TYR A 69 2.82 -15.06 2.04
N VAL A 70 2.77 -13.76 2.33
CA VAL A 70 2.08 -13.19 3.49
C VAL A 70 0.71 -12.68 3.05
N ALA A 71 -0.34 -13.25 3.61
CA ALA A 71 -1.71 -12.76 3.45
C ALA A 71 -2.48 -12.94 4.76
N ASN A 72 -3.48 -12.09 5.03
CA ASN A 72 -4.36 -12.17 6.21
C ASN A 72 -3.58 -12.41 7.51
N THR A 73 -2.46 -11.71 7.71
CA THR A 73 -1.56 -11.83 8.89
C THR A 73 -0.96 -13.24 9.11
N GLN A 74 -0.88 -14.05 8.04
CA GLN A 74 -0.45 -15.45 8.08
C GLN A 74 0.45 -15.78 6.88
N LEU A 75 1.24 -16.85 6.97
CA LEU A 75 1.95 -17.41 5.83
C LEU A 75 1.08 -18.42 5.10
N TYR A 76 1.07 -18.30 3.78
CA TYR A 76 0.47 -19.26 2.87
C TYR A 76 1.53 -19.85 1.96
N ILE A 77 1.34 -21.10 1.57
CA ILE A 77 2.19 -21.80 0.61
C ILE A 77 1.36 -22.26 -0.59
N ASN A 78 1.89 -22.05 -1.77
CA ASN A 78 1.34 -22.52 -3.03
C ASN A 78 2.38 -23.36 -3.79
N ARG A 79 1.96 -24.41 -4.44
CA ARG A 79 2.80 -25.14 -5.40
C ARG A 79 2.65 -24.46 -6.77
N VAL A 80 3.78 -24.12 -7.38
CA VAL A 80 3.81 -23.47 -8.70
C VAL A 80 2.98 -24.26 -9.72
N GLY A 81 2.03 -23.56 -10.38
CA GLY A 81 1.08 -24.17 -11.32
C GLY A 81 -0.25 -24.58 -10.70
N GLU A 82 -0.40 -24.59 -9.38
CA GLU A 82 -1.69 -24.84 -8.71
C GLU A 82 -2.46 -23.53 -8.51
N LYS A 83 -3.78 -23.61 -8.62
CA LYS A 83 -4.68 -22.45 -8.41
C LYS A 83 -5.03 -22.20 -6.95
N THR A 84 -4.72 -23.13 -6.06
CA THR A 84 -5.04 -23.07 -4.63
C THR A 84 -3.76 -22.93 -3.81
N SER A 85 -3.89 -22.33 -2.65
CA SER A 85 -2.85 -22.29 -1.64
C SER A 85 -3.39 -22.81 -0.32
N ARG A 86 -2.50 -23.20 0.57
CA ARG A 86 -2.86 -23.55 1.93
C ARG A 86 -2.15 -22.64 2.94
N ALA A 87 -2.81 -22.34 4.02
CA ALA A 87 -2.18 -21.69 5.16
C ALA A 87 -1.11 -22.63 5.75
N ILE A 88 -0.01 -22.06 6.24
CA ILE A 88 0.96 -22.81 7.05
C ILE A 88 0.47 -22.78 8.50
N PRO A 89 -0.02 -23.91 9.05
CA PRO A 89 -0.53 -23.95 10.42
C PRO A 89 0.52 -23.49 11.44
N GLY A 90 0.11 -22.66 12.41
CA GLY A 90 1.00 -22.08 13.42
C GLY A 90 1.56 -20.70 13.07
N THR A 91 1.23 -20.14 11.89
CA THR A 91 1.71 -18.81 11.46
C THR A 91 0.65 -17.71 11.51
N LEU A 92 -0.57 -18.00 11.95
CA LEU A 92 -1.61 -16.98 12.16
C LEU A 92 -1.25 -16.14 13.38
N ILE A 93 -0.89 -14.88 13.16
CA ILE A 93 -0.45 -13.93 14.19
C ILE A 93 -1.21 -12.62 13.96
N THR A 94 -2.11 -12.26 14.87
CA THR A 94 -3.01 -11.11 14.74
C THR A 94 -2.26 -9.81 14.42
N GLN A 95 -1.09 -9.59 15.05
CA GLN A 95 -0.24 -8.43 14.79
C GLN A 95 0.54 -8.52 13.48
N GLY A 96 0.56 -9.69 12.85
CA GLY A 96 1.15 -9.94 11.54
C GLY A 96 2.49 -10.67 11.53
N VAL A 97 2.81 -11.15 10.34
CA VAL A 97 4.10 -11.79 9.98
C VAL A 97 4.70 -11.08 8.78
N THR A 98 6.03 -11.11 8.65
CA THR A 98 6.72 -10.47 7.52
C THR A 98 7.98 -11.22 7.12
N ASN A 99 8.56 -10.85 5.97
CA ASN A 99 9.86 -11.30 5.47
C ASN A 99 10.01 -12.83 5.40
N PRO A 100 9.11 -13.59 4.77
CA PRO A 100 9.26 -15.03 4.64
C PRO A 100 10.46 -15.37 3.75
N ILE A 101 11.28 -16.32 4.18
CA ILE A 101 12.38 -16.89 3.39
C ILE A 101 12.44 -18.41 3.57
N PHE A 102 12.70 -19.14 2.50
CA PHE A 102 12.91 -20.58 2.59
C PHE A 102 14.30 -20.92 3.15
N SER A 103 14.38 -22.06 3.84
CA SER A 103 15.66 -22.72 4.13
C SER A 103 16.34 -23.20 2.84
N PRO A 104 17.68 -23.37 2.82
CA PRO A 104 18.41 -23.83 1.64
C PRO A 104 17.95 -25.17 1.07
N ASP A 105 17.41 -26.06 1.90
CA ASP A 105 16.79 -27.33 1.50
C ASP A 105 15.30 -27.22 1.11
N GLY A 106 14.71 -26.05 1.31
CA GLY A 106 13.29 -25.78 1.06
C GLY A 106 12.32 -26.43 2.03
N GLY A 107 12.80 -27.09 3.10
CA GLY A 107 11.95 -27.81 4.07
C GLY A 107 11.30 -26.93 5.13
N SER A 108 11.84 -25.74 5.34
CA SER A 108 11.38 -24.79 6.37
C SER A 108 11.27 -23.37 5.82
N VAL A 109 10.57 -22.51 6.57
CA VAL A 109 10.46 -21.07 6.31
C VAL A 109 10.86 -20.31 7.56
N ALA A 110 11.76 -19.33 7.42
CA ALA A 110 11.98 -18.32 8.45
C ALA A 110 11.14 -17.09 8.18
N PHE A 111 10.68 -16.42 9.23
CA PHE A 111 9.85 -15.22 9.17
C PHE A 111 9.99 -14.40 10.45
N TRP A 112 9.56 -13.16 10.41
CA TRP A 112 9.47 -12.31 11.58
C TRP A 112 8.01 -12.22 12.07
N SER A 113 7.83 -12.25 13.41
CA SER A 113 6.53 -12.22 14.10
C SER A 113 6.36 -10.90 14.86
N ALA A 114 5.28 -10.18 14.59
CA ALA A 114 5.00 -8.89 15.24
C ALA A 114 4.52 -9.05 16.70
N ALA A 115 3.93 -10.19 17.06
CA ALA A 115 3.35 -10.39 18.39
C ALA A 115 4.37 -10.32 19.52
N ASP A 116 5.56 -10.87 19.29
CA ASP A 116 6.64 -10.97 20.26
C ASP A 116 7.95 -10.40 19.74
N GLN A 117 7.90 -9.68 18.61
CA GLN A 117 9.05 -9.07 17.96
C GLN A 117 10.22 -10.04 17.80
N SER A 118 9.96 -11.21 17.23
CA SER A 118 10.94 -12.29 17.15
C SER A 118 11.06 -12.87 15.74
N PHE A 119 12.24 -13.38 15.45
CA PHE A 119 12.54 -14.20 14.28
C PHE A 119 12.23 -15.65 14.60
N LYS A 120 11.54 -16.33 13.72
CA LYS A 120 11.06 -17.70 13.90
C LYS A 120 11.31 -18.55 12.66
N THR A 121 11.37 -19.86 12.87
CA THR A 121 11.34 -20.87 11.80
C THR A 121 10.17 -21.82 12.00
N ILE A 122 9.67 -22.36 10.90
CA ILE A 122 8.60 -23.35 10.89
C ILE A 122 8.79 -24.30 9.70
N PRO A 123 8.53 -25.61 9.84
CA PRO A 123 8.43 -26.51 8.70
C PRO A 123 7.36 -26.05 7.71
N VAL A 124 7.56 -26.23 6.41
CA VAL A 124 6.57 -25.86 5.39
C VAL A 124 5.22 -26.56 5.55
N GLU A 125 5.19 -27.70 6.23
CA GLU A 125 3.96 -28.43 6.56
C GLU A 125 3.20 -27.82 7.75
N GLY A 126 3.82 -26.91 8.48
CA GLY A 126 3.28 -26.26 9.67
C GLY A 126 3.74 -26.90 10.97
N GLY A 127 3.15 -26.46 12.07
CA GLY A 127 3.49 -26.92 13.42
C GLY A 127 3.64 -25.75 14.40
N THR A 128 4.43 -25.96 15.45
CA THR A 128 4.79 -24.90 16.39
C THR A 128 6.02 -24.16 15.89
N PRO A 129 5.96 -22.84 15.65
CA PRO A 129 7.13 -22.07 15.27
C PRO A 129 8.21 -22.10 16.36
N SER A 130 9.47 -22.32 15.95
CA SER A 130 10.62 -22.23 16.83
C SER A 130 11.18 -20.81 16.80
N MET A 131 11.35 -20.19 17.96
CA MET A 131 11.98 -18.88 18.09
C MET A 131 13.48 -18.98 17.86
N LEU A 132 14.03 -18.10 17.04
CA LEU A 132 15.47 -17.96 16.80
C LEU A 132 16.09 -16.95 17.77
N PHE A 133 15.59 -15.72 17.73
CA PHE A 133 15.98 -14.61 18.59
C PHE A 133 14.93 -13.50 18.53
N GLN A 134 14.99 -12.56 19.46
CA GLN A 134 14.18 -11.34 19.46
C GLN A 134 14.91 -10.21 18.75
N GLY A 135 14.17 -9.35 18.06
CA GLY A 135 14.69 -8.19 17.36
C GLY A 135 13.60 -7.44 16.59
N PRO A 136 13.89 -6.22 16.11
CA PRO A 136 12.94 -5.40 15.39
C PRO A 136 12.56 -6.01 14.04
N ASN A 137 11.49 -5.49 13.43
CA ASN A 137 11.03 -5.93 12.11
C ASN A 137 12.11 -5.66 11.04
N PRO A 138 12.66 -6.70 10.38
CA PRO A 138 13.88 -6.58 9.59
C PRO A 138 13.70 -5.82 8.27
N TYR A 139 14.78 -5.23 7.83
CA TYR A 139 14.98 -4.66 6.50
C TYR A 139 15.57 -5.74 5.55
N GLY A 140 14.82 -6.82 5.37
CA GLY A 140 15.22 -7.97 4.58
C GLY A 140 16.02 -9.02 5.37
N MET A 141 15.86 -10.27 4.92
CA MET A 141 16.50 -11.45 5.53
C MET A 141 17.07 -12.36 4.46
N SER A 142 18.08 -13.16 4.84
CA SER A 142 18.54 -14.30 4.04
C SER A 142 18.91 -15.48 4.92
N TRP A 143 18.78 -16.69 4.37
CA TRP A 143 19.21 -17.94 4.99
C TRP A 143 20.34 -18.53 4.15
N SER A 144 21.53 -18.59 4.71
CA SER A 144 22.72 -19.07 4.02
C SER A 144 22.87 -20.59 4.09
N ALA A 145 23.61 -21.14 3.14
CA ALA A 145 23.84 -22.60 3.06
C ALA A 145 24.60 -23.18 4.26
N ASP A 146 25.36 -22.35 4.99
CA ASP A 146 26.05 -22.73 6.21
C ASP A 146 25.16 -22.76 7.46
N GLY A 147 23.84 -22.55 7.30
CA GLY A 147 22.85 -22.64 8.36
C GLY A 147 22.72 -21.35 9.21
N ARG A 148 23.17 -20.21 8.73
CA ARG A 148 22.96 -18.91 9.40
C ARG A 148 21.81 -18.10 8.77
N ILE A 149 21.09 -17.38 9.61
CA ILE A 149 20.13 -16.33 9.22
C ILE A 149 20.84 -14.99 9.35
N PHE A 150 20.74 -14.16 8.30
CA PHE A 150 21.17 -12.76 8.30
C PHE A 150 19.94 -11.87 8.24
N ALA A 151 19.89 -10.84 9.06
CA ALA A 151 18.79 -9.87 9.11
C ALA A 151 19.34 -8.45 9.08
N GLY A 152 18.83 -7.64 8.15
CA GLY A 152 19.08 -6.19 8.14
C GLY A 152 18.22 -5.52 9.21
N GLU A 153 18.82 -4.70 10.07
CA GLU A 153 18.10 -3.97 11.11
C GLU A 153 18.07 -2.45 10.83
N GLY A 154 18.13 -2.08 9.56
CA GLY A 154 18.13 -0.67 9.18
C GLY A 154 19.26 0.10 9.86
N PRO A 155 18.95 1.10 10.71
CA PRO A 155 19.95 1.94 11.39
C PRO A 155 20.88 1.18 12.33
N SER A 156 20.52 -0.01 12.79
CA SER A 156 21.34 -0.82 13.72
C SER A 156 22.35 -1.73 13.00
N GLY A 157 22.30 -1.82 11.67
CA GLY A 157 23.23 -2.61 10.87
C GLY A 157 22.68 -3.98 10.46
N ILE A 158 23.50 -5.04 10.58
CA ILE A 158 23.11 -6.40 10.19
C ILE A 158 23.48 -7.39 11.29
N LEU A 159 22.51 -8.21 11.68
CA LEU A 159 22.68 -9.32 12.60
C LEU A 159 22.85 -10.65 11.85
N SER A 160 23.54 -11.59 12.50
CA SER A 160 23.62 -13.01 12.12
C SER A 160 23.30 -13.89 13.33
N SER A 161 22.54 -14.97 13.11
CA SER A 161 22.24 -15.98 14.11
C SER A 161 22.22 -17.37 13.47
N PRO A 162 22.59 -18.44 14.20
CA PRO A 162 22.34 -19.81 13.73
C PRO A 162 20.85 -20.02 13.48
N ALA A 163 20.48 -20.76 12.44
CA ALA A 163 19.11 -21.14 12.16
C ALA A 163 18.49 -22.10 13.18
N SER A 164 19.29 -22.65 14.06
CA SER A 164 18.87 -23.40 15.26
C SER A 164 18.49 -22.51 16.45
N GLY A 165 18.65 -21.19 16.30
CA GLY A 165 18.48 -20.21 17.37
C GLY A 165 19.75 -19.96 18.19
N GLY A 166 19.74 -18.88 18.96
CA GLY A 166 20.83 -18.45 19.80
C GLY A 166 20.94 -16.93 19.93
N THR A 167 22.00 -16.47 20.58
CA THR A 167 22.28 -15.02 20.69
C THR A 167 22.74 -14.49 19.34
N PRO A 168 22.05 -13.48 18.76
CA PRO A 168 22.48 -12.89 17.50
C PRO A 168 23.76 -12.07 17.67
N GLU A 169 24.59 -12.06 16.62
CA GLU A 169 25.82 -11.29 16.54
C GLU A 169 25.69 -10.16 15.53
N THR A 170 26.16 -8.94 15.87
CA THR A 170 26.26 -7.84 14.91
C THR A 170 27.45 -8.06 13.99
N VAL A 171 27.20 -8.43 12.74
CA VAL A 171 28.23 -8.70 11.72
C VAL A 171 28.55 -7.47 10.85
N VAL A 172 27.63 -6.52 10.77
CA VAL A 172 27.83 -5.22 10.12
C VAL A 172 27.40 -4.11 11.05
N LYS A 173 28.33 -3.20 11.37
CA LYS A 173 28.05 -1.97 12.11
C LYS A 173 27.89 -0.81 11.12
N MET A 174 26.96 0.09 11.40
CA MET A 174 26.76 1.32 10.61
C MET A 174 27.93 2.28 10.79
N GLN A 175 28.26 2.98 9.71
CA GLN A 175 29.31 4.01 9.70
C GLN A 175 28.67 5.43 9.72
N PRO A 176 29.44 6.48 10.10
CA PRO A 176 28.92 7.84 10.03
C PRO A 176 28.42 8.19 8.61
N GLY A 177 27.21 8.75 8.52
CA GLY A 177 26.55 9.08 7.24
C GLY A 177 25.72 7.94 6.62
N GLU A 178 25.70 6.75 7.21
CA GLU A 178 24.83 5.64 6.82
C GLU A 178 23.56 5.66 7.66
N GLY A 179 22.39 5.68 7.00
CA GLY A 179 21.08 5.73 7.64
C GLY A 179 20.40 4.36 7.82
N GLY A 180 20.74 3.36 6.96
CA GLY A 180 20.14 2.04 7.08
C GLY A 180 20.79 0.98 6.21
N ALA A 181 20.86 -0.26 6.75
CA ALA A 181 21.32 -1.47 6.05
C ALA A 181 20.14 -2.41 5.75
N GLN A 182 20.08 -2.97 4.52
CA GLN A 182 18.98 -3.78 4.01
C GLN A 182 19.48 -4.97 3.18
N GLY A 183 18.70 -6.08 3.15
CA GLY A 183 18.81 -7.17 2.20
C GLY A 183 20.16 -7.91 2.24
N PRO A 184 20.67 -8.33 3.42
CA PRO A 184 21.95 -9.02 3.52
C PRO A 184 21.91 -10.37 2.80
N GLN A 185 23.01 -10.72 2.12
CA GLN A 185 23.23 -12.04 1.56
C GLN A 185 24.70 -12.44 1.69
N LEU A 186 24.96 -13.60 2.33
CA LEU A 186 26.29 -14.18 2.38
C LEU A 186 26.68 -14.68 0.99
N LEU A 187 27.84 -14.25 0.51
CA LEU A 187 28.37 -14.70 -0.78
C LEU A 187 29.05 -16.08 -0.68
N PRO A 188 29.16 -16.83 -1.79
CA PRO A 188 29.92 -18.07 -1.83
C PRO A 188 31.32 -17.91 -1.26
N GLY A 189 31.76 -18.91 -0.48
CA GLY A 189 33.01 -18.87 0.29
C GLY A 189 32.83 -18.45 1.75
N GLY A 190 31.68 -17.79 2.10
CA GLY A 190 31.36 -17.49 3.50
C GLY A 190 32.13 -16.31 4.12
N ASP A 191 33.00 -15.65 3.37
CA ASP A 191 33.90 -14.60 3.85
C ASP A 191 33.44 -13.17 3.55
N ALA A 192 32.38 -13.00 2.73
CA ALA A 192 31.87 -11.69 2.33
C ALA A 192 30.36 -11.64 2.38
N LEU A 193 29.83 -10.51 2.84
CA LEU A 193 28.41 -10.21 2.89
C LEU A 193 28.09 -9.07 1.91
N MET A 194 27.13 -9.30 1.01
CA MET A 194 26.57 -8.27 0.13
C MET A 194 25.29 -7.73 0.77
N PHE A 195 25.07 -6.42 0.71
CA PHE A 195 23.88 -5.76 1.25
C PHE A 195 23.70 -4.35 0.65
N THR A 196 22.61 -3.70 0.97
CA THR A 196 22.31 -2.32 0.56
C THR A 196 22.54 -1.37 1.73
N ILE A 197 23.14 -0.20 1.46
CA ILE A 197 23.28 0.92 2.41
C ILE A 197 22.57 2.14 1.84
N ALA A 198 21.63 2.70 2.58
CA ALA A 198 21.01 3.99 2.31
C ALA A 198 21.53 5.05 3.30
N ALA A 199 21.84 6.25 2.81
CA ALA A 199 22.12 7.40 3.68
C ALA A 199 20.84 7.89 4.38
N ASN A 200 19.69 7.77 3.71
CA ASN A 200 18.36 8.04 4.26
C ASN A 200 17.47 6.79 4.07
N PRO A 201 16.96 6.16 5.15
CA PRO A 201 16.14 4.96 5.06
C PRO A 201 14.74 5.19 4.44
N SER A 202 14.45 6.41 3.98
CA SER A 202 13.26 6.73 3.18
C SER A 202 13.56 6.91 1.68
N ALA A 203 14.83 6.76 1.24
CA ALA A 203 15.27 7.05 -0.14
C ALA A 203 16.16 5.92 -0.69
N TRP A 204 15.58 4.73 -0.87
CA TRP A 204 16.30 3.52 -1.29
C TRP A 204 16.76 3.55 -2.75
N ASP A 205 16.11 4.31 -3.63
CA ASP A 205 16.51 4.44 -5.04
C ASP A 205 17.89 5.12 -5.22
N THR A 206 18.38 5.82 -4.21
CA THR A 206 19.70 6.43 -4.16
C THR A 206 20.68 5.64 -3.27
N ALA A 207 20.31 4.46 -2.83
CA ALA A 207 21.13 3.62 -1.98
C ALA A 207 22.27 2.98 -2.75
N ASN A 208 23.26 2.46 -2.01
CA ASN A 208 24.42 1.79 -2.56
C ASN A 208 24.39 0.29 -2.27
N ILE A 209 24.64 -0.52 -3.28
CA ILE A 209 24.92 -1.93 -3.13
C ILE A 209 26.38 -2.06 -2.75
N VAL A 210 26.65 -2.70 -1.62
CA VAL A 210 28.00 -2.84 -1.07
C VAL A 210 28.33 -4.29 -0.77
N VAL A 211 29.61 -4.61 -0.71
CA VAL A 211 30.13 -5.86 -0.20
C VAL A 211 31.10 -5.57 0.94
N GLN A 212 31.02 -6.35 2.02
CA GLN A 212 31.93 -6.24 3.15
C GLN A 212 32.58 -7.60 3.44
N SER A 213 33.91 -7.60 3.56
CA SER A 213 34.64 -8.77 4.09
C SER A 213 34.32 -8.96 5.57
N LEU A 214 33.88 -10.15 5.95
CA LEU A 214 33.60 -10.49 7.35
C LEU A 214 34.89 -10.71 8.17
N LYS A 215 36.04 -10.90 7.51
CA LYS A 215 37.35 -11.09 8.17
C LYS A 215 38.04 -9.74 8.47
N SER A 216 38.01 -8.82 7.49
CA SER A 216 38.73 -7.54 7.62
C SER A 216 37.83 -6.34 7.91
N ASN A 217 36.51 -6.52 7.83
CA ASN A 217 35.49 -5.44 7.88
C ASN A 217 35.66 -4.36 6.80
N VAL A 218 36.51 -4.59 5.79
CA VAL A 218 36.66 -3.67 4.66
C VAL A 218 35.41 -3.76 3.81
N ARG A 219 34.85 -2.58 3.50
CA ARG A 219 33.63 -2.41 2.70
C ARG A 219 33.96 -1.77 1.37
N LYS A 220 33.34 -2.25 0.29
CA LYS A 220 33.47 -1.75 -1.07
C LYS A 220 32.09 -1.50 -1.66
N THR A 221 31.87 -0.34 -2.28
CA THR A 221 30.67 -0.09 -3.08
C THR A 221 30.79 -0.82 -4.40
N LEU A 222 29.76 -1.60 -4.73
CA LEU A 222 29.64 -2.32 -6.00
C LEU A 222 28.86 -1.51 -7.02
N TYR A 223 27.78 -0.86 -6.58
CA TYR A 223 26.90 -0.08 -7.45
C TYR A 223 26.18 1.04 -6.68
N GLU A 224 26.02 2.19 -7.33
CA GLU A 224 25.33 3.36 -6.79
C GLU A 224 23.93 3.51 -7.41
N GLY A 225 22.93 3.79 -6.59
CA GLY A 225 21.56 4.00 -7.04
C GLY A 225 20.78 2.70 -7.29
N GLY A 226 20.96 1.67 -6.44
CA GLY A 226 20.23 0.41 -6.47
C GLY A 226 20.05 -0.18 -5.08
N HIS A 227 19.08 -1.07 -4.94
CA HIS A 227 18.76 -1.71 -3.65
C HIS A 227 18.33 -3.17 -3.82
N ASP A 228 18.24 -3.90 -2.69
CA ASP A 228 17.78 -5.29 -2.57
C ASP A 228 18.48 -6.26 -3.53
N ALA A 229 19.81 -6.26 -3.49
CA ALA A 229 20.63 -7.06 -4.39
C ALA A 229 20.63 -8.55 -4.01
N ARG A 230 20.60 -9.42 -5.03
CA ARG A 230 20.69 -10.89 -4.91
C ARG A 230 21.77 -11.42 -5.82
N TYR A 231 22.71 -12.17 -5.26
CA TYR A 231 23.70 -12.94 -6.01
C TYR A 231 23.07 -14.23 -6.52
N LEU A 232 23.32 -14.56 -7.77
CA LEU A 232 22.90 -15.80 -8.41
C LEU A 232 24.10 -16.72 -8.65
N PRO A 233 23.92 -18.08 -8.54
CA PRO A 233 25.00 -19.04 -8.81
C PRO A 233 25.58 -18.96 -10.23
N SER A 234 24.89 -18.27 -11.14
CA SER A 234 25.34 -17.99 -12.50
C SER A 234 26.46 -16.93 -12.60
N GLY A 235 26.92 -16.36 -11.46
CA GLY A 235 27.91 -15.28 -11.42
C GLY A 235 27.34 -13.91 -11.77
N HIS A 236 26.09 -13.64 -11.39
CA HIS A 236 25.43 -12.36 -11.61
C HIS A 236 24.85 -11.81 -10.32
N ILE A 237 24.72 -10.50 -10.26
CA ILE A 237 23.92 -9.81 -9.24
C ILE A 237 22.66 -9.28 -9.92
N VAL A 238 21.50 -9.51 -9.29
CA VAL A 238 20.22 -8.91 -9.65
C VAL A 238 19.80 -7.95 -8.54
N PHE A 239 19.39 -6.74 -8.89
CA PHE A 239 19.01 -5.71 -7.93
C PHE A 239 17.89 -4.82 -8.45
N ALA A 240 17.19 -4.14 -7.56
CA ALA A 240 16.12 -3.23 -7.90
C ALA A 240 16.62 -1.79 -8.08
N ARG A 241 16.01 -1.06 -9.03
CA ARG A 241 16.12 0.39 -9.21
C ARG A 241 14.79 0.93 -9.71
N GLY A 242 14.11 1.74 -8.91
CA GLY A 242 12.72 2.10 -9.17
C GLY A 242 11.85 0.84 -9.22
N THR A 243 11.05 0.69 -10.26
CA THR A 243 10.22 -0.51 -10.49
C THR A 243 10.87 -1.56 -11.39
N ASN A 244 12.19 -1.45 -11.65
CA ASN A 244 12.89 -2.36 -12.54
C ASN A 244 13.88 -3.24 -11.76
N LEU A 245 14.01 -4.52 -12.19
CA LEU A 245 15.16 -5.35 -11.83
C LEU A 245 16.23 -5.22 -12.91
N LEU A 246 17.44 -4.96 -12.45
CA LEU A 246 18.64 -4.94 -13.29
C LEU A 246 19.50 -6.16 -12.95
N ALA A 247 20.22 -6.69 -13.93
CA ALA A 247 21.22 -7.73 -13.71
C ALA A 247 22.56 -7.30 -14.28
N VAL A 248 23.63 -7.77 -13.64
CA VAL A 248 25.01 -7.47 -14.04
C VAL A 248 25.92 -8.65 -13.69
N ALA A 249 26.93 -8.91 -14.54
CA ALA A 249 27.96 -9.90 -14.27
C ALA A 249 28.82 -9.50 -13.05
N PHE A 250 29.13 -10.45 -12.21
CA PHE A 250 29.85 -10.26 -10.96
C PHE A 250 30.91 -11.35 -10.73
N ASP A 251 32.15 -10.93 -10.59
CA ASP A 251 33.25 -11.80 -10.20
C ASP A 251 33.26 -11.92 -8.67
N VAL A 252 32.77 -13.04 -8.16
CA VAL A 252 32.66 -13.30 -6.71
C VAL A 252 34.03 -13.47 -6.04
N GLN A 253 35.10 -13.82 -6.78
CA GLN A 253 36.44 -13.97 -6.22
C GLN A 253 37.13 -12.60 -6.05
N LYS A 254 36.88 -11.68 -6.98
CA LYS A 254 37.41 -10.31 -6.92
C LYS A 254 36.48 -9.34 -6.18
N LEU A 255 35.24 -9.76 -5.92
CA LEU A 255 34.17 -8.92 -5.40
C LEU A 255 33.96 -7.67 -6.27
N GLU A 256 33.80 -7.87 -7.59
CA GLU A 256 33.70 -6.80 -8.58
C GLU A 256 32.62 -7.06 -9.63
N ILE A 257 31.90 -5.99 -9.99
CA ILE A 257 31.04 -5.97 -11.16
C ILE A 257 31.92 -5.95 -12.41
N THR A 258 31.64 -6.82 -13.40
CA THR A 258 32.46 -6.99 -14.61
C THR A 258 31.74 -6.61 -15.89
N GLY A 259 30.58 -5.97 -15.80
CA GLY A 259 29.77 -5.57 -16.95
C GLY A 259 28.96 -4.32 -16.70
N THR A 260 28.07 -4.00 -17.64
CA THR A 260 27.08 -2.92 -17.49
C THR A 260 25.75 -3.51 -17.09
N PRO A 261 25.07 -2.97 -16.05
CA PRO A 261 23.73 -3.44 -15.66
C PRO A 261 22.71 -3.25 -16.80
N VAL A 262 21.89 -4.27 -17.04
CA VAL A 262 20.79 -4.23 -18.00
C VAL A 262 19.45 -4.52 -17.30
N ILE A 263 18.37 -3.88 -17.77
CA ILE A 263 17.03 -4.16 -17.27
C ILE A 263 16.63 -5.58 -17.71
N VAL A 264 16.25 -6.42 -16.75
CA VAL A 264 15.88 -7.82 -16.97
C VAL A 264 14.43 -8.12 -16.62
N GLN A 265 13.81 -7.28 -15.78
CA GLN A 265 12.38 -7.34 -15.44
C GLN A 265 11.90 -5.93 -15.12
N GLU A 266 10.73 -5.58 -15.63
CA GLU A 266 10.03 -4.33 -15.32
C GLU A 266 8.81 -4.60 -14.43
N ASN A 267 8.25 -3.53 -13.86
CA ASN A 267 7.02 -3.57 -13.06
C ASN A 267 7.13 -4.49 -11.84
N VAL A 268 8.20 -4.35 -11.06
CA VAL A 268 8.37 -5.00 -9.76
C VAL A 268 8.13 -3.98 -8.66
N ASN A 269 7.19 -4.26 -7.76
CA ASN A 269 6.85 -3.40 -6.64
C ASN A 269 7.90 -3.46 -5.53
N SER A 270 8.09 -2.35 -4.81
CA SER A 270 9.02 -2.26 -3.68
C SER A 270 8.31 -1.79 -2.41
N ALA A 271 8.78 -2.25 -1.26
CA ALA A 271 8.34 -1.83 0.06
C ALA A 271 9.13 -0.60 0.53
N GLY A 272 8.54 0.17 1.44
CA GLY A 272 9.16 1.40 1.98
C GLY A 272 10.47 1.18 2.76
N ASN A 273 10.80 -0.05 3.13
CA ASN A 273 12.06 -0.41 3.82
C ASN A 273 13.21 -0.80 2.85
N GLY A 274 13.05 -0.58 1.54
CA GLY A 274 14.04 -0.95 0.53
C GLY A 274 14.02 -2.41 0.08
N SER A 275 13.13 -3.24 0.62
CA SER A 275 12.89 -4.58 0.06
C SER A 275 12.06 -4.47 -1.21
N SER A 276 12.42 -5.18 -2.26
CA SER A 276 11.57 -5.35 -3.43
C SER A 276 10.81 -6.66 -3.35
N HIS A 277 9.56 -6.66 -3.76
CA HIS A 277 8.71 -7.85 -3.68
C HIS A 277 9.06 -8.85 -4.79
N PHE A 278 10.28 -9.37 -4.76
CA PHE A 278 10.73 -10.43 -5.65
C PHE A 278 11.55 -11.48 -4.92
N SER A 279 11.62 -12.66 -5.48
CA SER A 279 12.50 -13.73 -5.05
C SER A 279 12.93 -14.57 -6.26
N ILE A 280 14.18 -15.04 -6.24
CA ILE A 280 14.75 -15.84 -7.34
C ILE A 280 15.18 -17.18 -6.77
N SER A 281 14.74 -18.27 -7.43
CA SER A 281 15.16 -19.63 -7.06
C SER A 281 16.60 -19.90 -7.51
N THR A 282 17.25 -20.91 -6.92
CA THR A 282 18.57 -21.36 -7.38
C THR A 282 18.53 -21.95 -8.78
N SER A 283 17.37 -22.43 -9.23
CA SER A 283 17.11 -22.89 -10.60
C SER A 283 16.91 -21.75 -11.61
N GLY A 284 16.84 -20.48 -11.16
CA GLY A 284 16.68 -19.30 -12.01
C GLY A 284 15.25 -18.90 -12.30
N GLY A 285 14.26 -19.43 -11.59
CA GLY A 285 12.88 -18.97 -11.62
C GLY A 285 12.71 -17.67 -10.81
N LEU A 286 11.87 -16.76 -11.29
CA LEU A 286 11.52 -15.49 -10.63
C LEU A 286 10.07 -15.52 -10.18
N VAL A 287 9.82 -15.04 -8.97
CA VAL A 287 8.48 -14.63 -8.51
C VAL A 287 8.53 -13.17 -8.08
N PHE A 288 7.48 -12.42 -8.40
CA PHE A 288 7.41 -11.01 -8.00
C PHE A 288 5.97 -10.50 -7.91
N LEU A 289 5.79 -9.38 -7.21
CA LEU A 289 4.54 -8.63 -7.18
C LEU A 289 4.69 -7.39 -8.07
N PRO A 290 3.79 -7.18 -9.05
CA PRO A 290 3.75 -5.92 -9.78
C PRO A 290 3.21 -4.79 -8.89
N PRO A 291 3.47 -3.50 -9.23
CA PRO A 291 2.77 -2.38 -8.63
C PRO A 291 1.26 -2.53 -8.79
N ILE A 292 0.51 -2.07 -7.79
CA ILE A 292 -0.95 -2.06 -7.87
C ILE A 292 -1.35 -0.99 -8.88
N SER A 293 -1.83 -1.39 -10.03
CA SER A 293 -2.34 -0.47 -11.06
C SER A 293 -3.85 -0.30 -11.02
N GLU A 294 -4.56 -1.32 -10.53
CA GLU A 294 -6.02 -1.35 -10.50
C GLU A 294 -6.54 -1.98 -9.21
N LEU A 295 -7.72 -1.53 -8.80
CA LEU A 295 -8.54 -2.14 -7.75
C LEU A 295 -9.81 -2.70 -8.38
N GLU A 296 -10.40 -3.65 -7.71
CA GLU A 296 -11.71 -4.17 -8.02
C GLU A 296 -12.76 -3.46 -7.20
N LEU A 297 -13.73 -2.85 -7.86
CA LEU A 297 -14.95 -2.38 -7.24
C LEU A 297 -15.94 -3.54 -7.22
N ALA A 298 -16.35 -3.99 -6.05
CA ALA A 298 -17.23 -5.15 -5.91
C ALA A 298 -18.47 -4.83 -5.06
N SER A 299 -19.56 -5.51 -5.38
CA SER A 299 -20.74 -5.62 -4.52
C SER A 299 -20.53 -6.78 -3.56
N VAL A 300 -20.77 -6.57 -2.26
CA VAL A 300 -20.52 -7.54 -1.19
C VAL A 300 -21.77 -7.70 -0.33
N GLY A 301 -22.31 -8.91 -0.26
CA GLY A 301 -23.41 -9.25 0.62
C GLY A 301 -23.04 -9.17 2.11
N LEU A 302 -24.04 -9.11 2.99
CA LEU A 302 -23.82 -9.15 4.45
C LEU A 302 -23.19 -10.47 4.93
N ASP A 303 -23.27 -11.50 4.11
CA ASP A 303 -22.64 -12.82 4.31
C ASP A 303 -21.18 -12.89 3.82
N GLY A 304 -20.65 -11.78 3.31
CA GLY A 304 -19.28 -11.70 2.75
C GLY A 304 -19.16 -12.15 1.29
N THR A 305 -20.24 -12.61 0.66
CA THR A 305 -20.21 -13.00 -0.77
C THR A 305 -19.94 -11.78 -1.64
N ALA A 306 -18.79 -11.77 -2.34
CA ALA A 306 -18.38 -10.67 -3.19
C ALA A 306 -18.63 -10.98 -4.69
N ARG A 307 -19.10 -9.98 -5.42
CA ARG A 307 -19.25 -10.00 -6.89
C ARG A 307 -18.59 -8.77 -7.49
N THR A 308 -17.60 -8.97 -8.35
CA THR A 308 -16.95 -7.89 -9.09
C THR A 308 -17.96 -7.13 -9.94
N LEU A 309 -17.93 -5.80 -9.85
CA LEU A 309 -18.70 -4.88 -10.68
C LEU A 309 -17.85 -4.36 -11.84
N THR A 310 -16.66 -3.85 -11.54
CA THR A 310 -15.70 -3.33 -12.53
C THR A 310 -14.31 -3.19 -11.91
N THR A 311 -13.30 -2.91 -12.73
CA THR A 311 -11.98 -2.48 -12.28
C THR A 311 -11.87 -0.96 -12.35
N VAL A 312 -11.09 -0.39 -11.44
CA VAL A 312 -10.87 1.06 -11.30
C VAL A 312 -9.38 1.32 -11.01
N PRO A 313 -8.84 2.50 -11.32
CA PRO A 313 -7.45 2.83 -10.99
C PRO A 313 -7.13 2.63 -9.50
N SER A 314 -5.91 2.23 -9.18
CA SER A 314 -5.50 1.96 -7.79
C SER A 314 -5.50 3.19 -6.88
N ALA A 315 -5.38 4.37 -7.45
CA ALA A 315 -5.36 5.65 -6.74
C ALA A 315 -6.75 6.23 -6.48
N ILE A 316 -7.80 5.39 -6.39
CA ILE A 316 -9.15 5.89 -6.10
C ILE A 316 -9.40 6.02 -4.60
N PHE A 317 -10.23 7.01 -4.28
CA PHE A 317 -10.66 7.32 -2.93
C PHE A 317 -12.16 7.56 -2.88
N ALA A 318 -12.73 7.42 -1.68
CA ALA A 318 -14.08 7.82 -1.34
C ALA A 318 -15.17 7.35 -2.32
N PRO A 319 -15.31 6.05 -2.65
CA PRO A 319 -16.43 5.59 -3.47
C PRO A 319 -17.76 5.87 -2.76
N ARG A 320 -18.70 6.49 -3.46
CA ARG A 320 -20.05 6.82 -2.94
C ARG A 320 -21.12 6.42 -3.93
N LEU A 321 -22.07 5.62 -3.45
CA LEU A 321 -23.22 5.21 -4.22
C LEU A 321 -24.18 6.39 -4.46
N SER A 322 -24.76 6.45 -5.66
CA SER A 322 -25.92 7.30 -5.92
C SER A 322 -27.13 6.81 -5.10
N PRO A 323 -28.06 7.70 -4.70
CA PRO A 323 -29.24 7.30 -3.92
C PRO A 323 -30.09 6.19 -4.56
N ASP A 324 -30.07 6.07 -5.88
CA ASP A 324 -30.77 5.03 -6.64
C ASP A 324 -29.96 3.71 -6.81
N ASN A 325 -28.74 3.64 -6.25
CA ASN A 325 -27.80 2.53 -6.35
C ASN A 325 -27.35 2.16 -7.78
N LYS A 326 -27.52 3.06 -8.77
CA LYS A 326 -27.13 2.73 -10.16
C LYS A 326 -25.73 3.19 -10.51
N GLN A 327 -25.22 4.20 -9.82
CA GLN A 327 -23.92 4.77 -10.09
C GLN A 327 -23.06 4.84 -8.83
N VAL A 328 -21.75 4.89 -9.00
CA VAL A 328 -20.80 5.21 -7.96
C VAL A 328 -19.93 6.36 -8.43
N THR A 329 -19.75 7.37 -7.57
CA THR A 329 -18.75 8.41 -7.78
C THR A 329 -17.54 8.16 -6.91
N TYR A 330 -16.35 8.54 -7.40
CA TYR A 330 -15.08 8.44 -6.69
C TYR A 330 -14.11 9.48 -7.23
N ASP A 331 -13.07 9.80 -6.49
CA ASP A 331 -11.94 10.57 -6.98
C ASP A 331 -10.71 9.70 -7.25
N VAL A 332 -9.94 10.09 -8.24
CA VAL A 332 -8.63 9.53 -8.58
C VAL A 332 -7.58 10.58 -8.26
N SER A 333 -6.58 10.22 -7.46
CA SER A 333 -5.47 11.12 -7.09
C SER A 333 -4.23 10.81 -7.92
N GLY A 334 -3.76 11.84 -8.63
CA GLY A 334 -2.55 11.78 -9.43
C GLY A 334 -2.67 11.05 -10.76
N GLY A 335 -1.68 11.27 -11.62
CA GLY A 335 -1.62 10.71 -12.97
C GLY A 335 -2.57 11.40 -13.96
N ASN A 336 -2.70 10.80 -15.15
CA ASN A 336 -3.48 11.36 -16.25
C ASN A 336 -5.00 11.26 -16.04
N GLU A 337 -5.46 10.46 -15.09
CA GLU A 337 -6.88 10.27 -14.77
C GLU A 337 -7.31 11.04 -13.50
N GLU A 338 -6.48 11.93 -12.97
CA GLU A 338 -6.79 12.69 -11.77
C GLU A 338 -8.11 13.47 -11.89
N GLY A 339 -8.93 13.39 -10.84
CA GLY A 339 -10.21 14.07 -10.76
C GLY A 339 -11.37 13.18 -10.32
N ILE A 340 -12.59 13.69 -10.44
CA ILE A 340 -13.81 13.00 -10.03
C ILE A 340 -14.45 12.28 -11.22
N TRP A 341 -14.77 11.01 -10.98
CA TRP A 341 -15.37 10.11 -11.94
C TRP A 341 -16.73 9.60 -11.47
N ILE A 342 -17.56 9.25 -12.42
CA ILE A 342 -18.81 8.51 -12.20
C ILE A 342 -18.74 7.22 -13.03
N CYS A 343 -19.07 6.10 -12.38
CA CYS A 343 -19.16 4.78 -12.98
C CYS A 343 -20.60 4.28 -12.90
N ASP A 344 -21.13 3.80 -14.02
CA ASP A 344 -22.40 3.09 -14.09
C ASP A 344 -22.21 1.63 -13.65
N LEU A 345 -22.93 1.19 -12.64
CA LEU A 345 -22.71 -0.14 -12.02
C LEU A 345 -23.27 -1.30 -12.84
N ALA A 346 -24.18 -1.06 -13.79
CA ALA A 346 -24.73 -2.09 -14.65
C ALA A 346 -23.81 -2.39 -15.82
N THR A 347 -23.16 -1.36 -16.38
CA THR A 347 -22.35 -1.47 -17.59
C THR A 347 -20.85 -1.41 -17.33
N GLY A 348 -20.43 -0.91 -16.15
CA GLY A 348 -19.03 -0.60 -15.84
C GLY A 348 -18.50 0.63 -16.59
N ALA A 349 -19.33 1.36 -17.33
CA ALA A 349 -18.93 2.54 -18.09
C ALA A 349 -18.53 3.68 -17.14
N ARG A 350 -17.36 4.28 -17.39
CA ARG A 350 -16.80 5.37 -16.59
C ARG A 350 -16.78 6.66 -17.40
N ARG A 351 -17.07 7.78 -16.74
CA ARG A 351 -16.90 9.12 -17.31
C ARG A 351 -16.28 10.06 -16.27
N GLN A 352 -15.37 10.90 -16.70
CA GLN A 352 -14.83 11.96 -15.86
C GLN A 352 -15.85 13.09 -15.77
N LEU A 353 -16.20 13.49 -14.55
CA LEU A 353 -17.06 14.62 -14.28
C LEU A 353 -16.26 15.91 -14.11
N MET A 354 -15.11 15.82 -13.43
CA MET A 354 -14.22 16.95 -13.14
C MET A 354 -12.76 16.49 -13.16
N GLY A 355 -11.86 17.37 -13.62
CA GLY A 355 -10.43 17.10 -13.67
C GLY A 355 -9.68 17.40 -12.36
N THR A 356 -8.39 17.63 -12.49
CA THR A 356 -7.40 17.85 -11.42
C THR A 356 -7.85 18.86 -10.34
N GLY A 357 -7.40 18.63 -9.10
CA GLY A 357 -7.68 19.52 -7.96
C GLY A 357 -9.11 19.43 -7.44
N LYS A 358 -9.83 18.35 -7.75
CA LYS A 358 -11.19 18.07 -7.28
C LYS A 358 -11.22 16.72 -6.57
N HIS A 359 -11.71 16.70 -5.32
CA HIS A 359 -11.60 15.55 -4.42
C HIS A 359 -12.86 15.29 -3.62
N PHE A 360 -12.98 14.09 -3.08
CA PHE A 360 -13.97 13.64 -2.10
C PHE A 360 -15.43 13.87 -2.52
N PRO A 361 -15.87 13.28 -3.64
CA PRO A 361 -17.23 13.46 -4.13
C PRO A 361 -18.28 12.85 -3.19
N LEU A 362 -19.41 13.52 -3.06
CA LEU A 362 -20.58 13.06 -2.33
C LEU A 362 -21.85 13.42 -3.13
N TRP A 363 -22.71 12.44 -3.39
CA TRP A 363 -24.00 12.68 -4.01
C TRP A 363 -24.91 13.53 -3.13
N THR A 364 -25.69 14.43 -3.74
CA THR A 364 -26.84 15.02 -3.06
C THR A 364 -27.93 13.96 -2.85
N MET A 365 -28.81 14.21 -1.92
CA MET A 365 -29.87 13.28 -1.51
C MET A 365 -30.84 12.92 -2.64
N ASP A 366 -31.07 13.84 -3.57
CA ASP A 366 -31.89 13.68 -4.77
C ASP A 366 -31.15 13.03 -5.94
N GLY A 367 -29.84 12.76 -5.78
CA GLY A 367 -29.00 12.19 -6.82
C GLY A 367 -28.71 13.11 -8.02
N THR A 368 -29.08 14.39 -7.96
CA THR A 368 -28.95 15.29 -9.11
C THR A 368 -27.60 16.00 -9.17
N ARG A 369 -26.91 16.15 -8.03
CA ARG A 369 -25.65 16.89 -7.93
C ARG A 369 -24.58 16.09 -7.18
N ILE A 370 -23.33 16.51 -7.39
CA ILE A 370 -22.16 16.06 -6.63
C ILE A 370 -21.59 17.26 -5.87
N VAL A 371 -21.45 17.10 -4.54
CA VAL A 371 -20.65 18.00 -3.68
C VAL A 371 -19.22 17.47 -3.64
N TYR A 372 -18.25 18.36 -3.67
CA TYR A 372 -16.83 18.00 -3.71
C TYR A 372 -15.96 19.13 -3.15
N ILE A 373 -14.68 18.83 -2.89
CA ILE A 373 -13.65 19.82 -2.57
C ILE A 373 -12.94 20.28 -3.84
N SER A 374 -12.65 21.58 -3.92
CA SER A 374 -11.78 22.19 -4.93
C SER A 374 -10.58 22.87 -4.27
N ASP A 375 -9.39 22.66 -4.84
CA ASP A 375 -8.12 23.24 -4.39
C ASP A 375 -7.74 24.52 -5.17
N GLU A 376 -8.58 25.01 -6.08
CA GLU A 376 -8.23 26.06 -7.06
C GLU A 376 -7.89 27.43 -6.48
N ALA A 377 -8.21 27.73 -5.22
CA ALA A 377 -8.10 29.08 -4.66
C ALA A 377 -7.10 29.23 -3.49
N ASN A 378 -6.04 28.39 -3.39
CA ASN A 378 -5.12 28.33 -2.26
C ASN A 378 -5.77 27.89 -0.92
N ASN A 379 -7.10 27.84 -0.84
CA ASN A 379 -7.87 27.29 0.27
C ASN A 379 -8.79 26.20 -0.29
N GLN A 380 -8.85 25.07 0.37
CA GLN A 380 -9.85 24.07 0.02
C GLN A 380 -11.24 24.58 0.38
N SER A 381 -12.19 24.41 -0.54
CA SER A 381 -13.57 24.88 -0.38
C SER A 381 -14.55 23.85 -0.95
N LEU A 382 -15.78 23.84 -0.40
CA LEU A 382 -16.86 22.97 -0.87
C LEU A 382 -17.59 23.63 -2.04
N TRP A 383 -17.74 22.85 -3.09
CA TRP A 383 -18.47 23.18 -4.30
C TRP A 383 -19.48 22.09 -4.62
N TRP A 384 -20.46 22.40 -5.41
CA TRP A 384 -21.32 21.41 -6.05
C TRP A 384 -21.59 21.73 -7.52
N ARG A 385 -21.97 20.70 -8.25
CA ARG A 385 -22.46 20.82 -9.62
C ARG A 385 -23.41 19.66 -9.96
N LYS A 386 -24.15 19.79 -11.05
CA LYS A 386 -24.99 18.69 -11.56
C LYS A 386 -24.14 17.47 -11.92
N ALA A 387 -24.65 16.29 -11.59
CA ALA A 387 -23.97 15.04 -11.87
C ALA A 387 -23.81 14.76 -13.37
N ASP A 388 -24.67 15.34 -14.25
CA ASP A 388 -24.53 15.27 -15.71
C ASP A 388 -23.48 16.24 -16.28
N GLY A 389 -22.96 17.16 -15.45
CA GLY A 389 -21.98 18.16 -15.86
C GLY A 389 -22.55 19.33 -16.67
N SER A 390 -23.87 19.49 -16.78
CA SER A 390 -24.51 20.49 -17.64
C SER A 390 -24.48 21.93 -17.11
N ASP A 391 -24.14 22.12 -15.82
CA ASP A 391 -24.09 23.42 -15.16
C ASP A 391 -22.66 23.89 -14.86
N LYS A 392 -22.54 25.15 -14.42
CA LYS A 392 -21.30 25.65 -13.81
C LYS A 392 -21.25 25.27 -12.33
N PRO A 393 -20.07 24.95 -11.79
CA PRO A 393 -19.88 24.74 -10.36
C PRO A 393 -20.33 25.97 -9.54
N GLU A 394 -20.91 25.71 -8.38
CA GLU A 394 -21.36 26.73 -7.42
C GLU A 394 -20.69 26.50 -6.08
N LEU A 395 -20.14 27.57 -5.47
CA LEU A 395 -19.49 27.54 -4.15
C LEU A 395 -20.54 27.38 -3.06
N LEU A 396 -20.30 26.45 -2.12
CA LEU A 396 -21.15 26.25 -0.94
C LEU A 396 -20.52 26.81 0.33
N VAL A 397 -19.27 26.45 0.62
CA VAL A 397 -18.57 26.80 1.87
C VAL A 397 -17.10 27.05 1.60
N ASP A 398 -16.56 28.13 2.19
CA ASP A 398 -15.13 28.45 2.18
C ASP A 398 -14.73 29.02 3.56
N PRO A 399 -13.71 28.48 4.25
CA PRO A 399 -12.94 27.29 3.93
C PRO A 399 -13.66 25.99 4.33
N ALA A 400 -13.28 24.86 3.69
CA ALA A 400 -13.72 23.51 4.06
C ALA A 400 -12.75 22.45 3.53
N ARG A 401 -12.79 21.24 4.10
CA ARG A 401 -11.81 20.16 3.77
C ARG A 401 -12.41 18.92 3.13
N ALA A 402 -13.59 18.49 3.53
CA ALA A 402 -14.29 17.39 2.85
C ALA A 402 -15.76 17.35 3.24
N PRO A 403 -16.67 17.08 2.29
CA PRO A 403 -18.05 16.72 2.60
C PRO A 403 -18.11 15.32 3.19
N GLU A 404 -18.99 15.07 4.15
CA GLU A 404 -19.06 13.80 4.85
C GLU A 404 -20.42 13.12 4.76
N SER A 405 -21.51 13.79 5.13
CA SER A 405 -22.86 13.21 5.03
C SER A 405 -23.98 14.24 4.98
N TRP A 406 -25.12 13.79 4.52
CA TRP A 406 -26.36 14.54 4.53
C TRP A 406 -27.30 14.08 5.66
N SER A 407 -27.97 15.04 6.29
CA SER A 407 -29.23 14.82 7.00
C SER A 407 -30.37 15.23 6.08
N VAL A 408 -31.09 14.25 5.56
CA VAL A 408 -32.22 14.49 4.63
C VAL A 408 -33.32 15.31 5.31
N THR A 409 -33.71 14.85 6.51
CA THR A 409 -34.78 15.46 7.32
C THR A 409 -34.49 16.92 7.67
N ASN A 410 -33.22 17.22 7.99
CA ASN A 410 -32.83 18.54 8.47
C ASN A 410 -32.28 19.45 7.35
N GLN A 411 -32.10 18.93 6.13
CA GLN A 411 -31.48 19.63 5.00
C GLN A 411 -30.07 20.17 5.34
N LEU A 412 -29.25 19.35 5.99
CA LEU A 412 -27.91 19.68 6.45
C LEU A 412 -26.87 18.83 5.76
N LEU A 413 -25.74 19.46 5.43
CA LEU A 413 -24.51 18.79 5.00
C LEU A 413 -23.50 18.86 6.14
N SER A 414 -23.01 17.72 6.63
CA SER A 414 -21.84 17.71 7.50
C SER A 414 -20.56 17.71 6.68
N PHE A 415 -19.56 18.42 7.17
CA PHE A 415 -18.25 18.53 6.54
C PHE A 415 -17.18 18.77 7.60
N ILE A 416 -15.92 18.57 7.25
CA ILE A 416 -14.80 18.90 8.12
C ILE A 416 -14.14 20.22 7.70
N THR A 417 -13.59 20.92 8.71
CA THR A 417 -12.75 22.09 8.56
C THR A 417 -11.47 21.94 9.36
N LEU A 418 -10.44 22.76 9.06
CA LEU A 418 -9.18 22.80 9.80
C LEU A 418 -9.22 23.92 10.83
N LYS A 419 -8.76 23.64 12.07
CA LYS A 419 -8.54 24.65 13.10
C LYS A 419 -7.28 25.48 12.88
N THR A 420 -6.23 24.85 12.36
CA THR A 420 -4.90 25.47 12.25
C THR A 420 -4.24 25.10 10.93
N ASN A 421 -3.27 25.90 10.48
CA ASN A 421 -2.46 25.62 9.30
C ASN A 421 -1.48 24.43 9.47
N THR A 422 -1.49 23.77 10.64
CA THR A 422 -0.61 22.61 10.92
C THR A 422 -1.12 21.28 10.37
N GLY A 423 -2.32 21.24 9.81
CA GLY A 423 -2.82 20.11 9.03
C GLY A 423 -3.34 18.89 9.82
N ALA A 424 -3.42 18.99 11.14
CA ALA A 424 -3.74 17.84 12.01
C ALA A 424 -5.05 17.97 12.82
N ASP A 425 -5.66 19.14 12.91
CA ASP A 425 -6.82 19.38 13.78
C ASP A 425 -8.07 19.59 12.93
N TYR A 426 -8.91 18.58 12.84
CA TYR A 426 -10.20 18.64 12.15
C TYR A 426 -11.34 18.75 13.15
N ASP A 427 -12.34 19.59 12.80
CA ASP A 427 -13.64 19.66 13.46
C ASP A 427 -14.76 19.35 12.48
N ILE A 428 -15.89 18.90 13.01
CA ILE A 428 -17.09 18.64 12.24
C ILE A 428 -18.00 19.85 12.28
N TRP A 429 -18.33 20.38 11.10
CA TRP A 429 -19.23 21.48 10.89
C TRP A 429 -20.45 21.02 10.09
N ILE A 430 -21.52 21.82 10.12
CA ILE A 430 -22.72 21.62 9.31
C ILE A 430 -23.02 22.86 8.49
N TYR A 431 -23.48 22.64 7.26
CA TYR A 431 -24.01 23.67 6.37
C TYR A 431 -25.51 23.45 6.17
N SER A 432 -26.32 24.48 6.49
CA SER A 432 -27.77 24.48 6.28
C SER A 432 -28.09 24.94 4.86
N LEU A 433 -28.72 24.07 4.05
CA LEU A 433 -29.21 24.44 2.73
C LEU A 433 -30.32 25.51 2.79
N ARG A 434 -31.11 25.48 3.88
CA ARG A 434 -32.21 26.46 4.09
C ARG A 434 -31.66 27.85 4.39
N ASP A 435 -30.73 27.93 5.33
CA ASP A 435 -30.23 29.19 5.86
C ASP A 435 -29.00 29.71 5.10
N LYS A 436 -28.41 28.86 4.27
CA LYS A 436 -27.14 29.09 3.55
C LYS A 436 -26.01 29.51 4.48
N LYS A 437 -25.92 28.86 5.66
CA LYS A 437 -24.93 29.17 6.69
C LYS A 437 -24.24 27.90 7.15
N ALA A 438 -22.93 28.04 7.40
CA ALA A 438 -22.11 27.04 8.07
C ALA A 438 -21.96 27.37 9.55
N GLN A 439 -21.96 26.33 10.40
CA GLN A 439 -21.71 26.48 11.83
C GLN A 439 -21.04 25.22 12.40
N PRO A 440 -20.28 25.33 13.50
CA PRO A 440 -19.69 24.18 14.17
C PRO A 440 -20.77 23.23 14.71
N LEU A 441 -20.47 21.93 14.69
CA LEU A 441 -21.30 20.90 15.29
C LEU A 441 -20.57 20.12 16.39
N ILE A 442 -19.33 19.69 16.13
CA ILE A 442 -18.49 18.96 17.09
C ILE A 442 -17.10 19.58 17.05
N GLU A 443 -16.77 20.28 18.14
CA GLU A 443 -15.47 20.91 18.38
C GLU A 443 -15.00 20.50 19.77
N ILE A 444 -13.99 19.63 19.86
CA ILE A 444 -13.40 19.20 21.14
C ILE A 444 -11.94 19.65 21.14
N PRO A 445 -11.55 20.57 22.05
CA PRO A 445 -10.19 21.12 22.07
C PRO A 445 -9.10 20.06 22.21
N GLY A 446 -8.05 20.16 21.39
CA GLY A 446 -6.88 19.27 21.44
C GLY A 446 -7.13 17.88 20.85
N THR A 447 -8.24 17.68 20.15
CA THR A 447 -8.60 16.41 19.51
C THR A 447 -9.05 16.60 18.07
N VAL A 448 -9.12 15.49 17.33
CA VAL A 448 -9.48 15.45 15.92
C VAL A 448 -10.83 14.74 15.76
N GLN A 449 -11.77 15.37 15.04
CA GLN A 449 -13.06 14.76 14.71
C GLN A 449 -13.26 14.75 13.20
N HIS A 450 -13.71 13.59 12.66
CA HIS A 450 -14.00 13.42 11.23
C HIS A 450 -14.94 12.24 10.97
N SER A 451 -15.18 11.94 9.69
CA SER A 451 -15.97 10.80 9.20
C SER A 451 -17.39 10.77 9.77
N SER A 452 -18.01 11.95 9.88
CA SER A 452 -19.36 12.07 10.40
C SER A 452 -20.40 11.45 9.46
N LYS A 453 -21.41 10.81 10.06
CA LYS A 453 -22.54 10.21 9.34
C LYS A 453 -23.83 10.39 10.12
N PHE A 454 -24.76 11.17 9.57
CA PHE A 454 -26.11 11.27 10.12
C PHE A 454 -26.85 9.93 10.04
N SER A 455 -27.68 9.65 11.04
CA SER A 455 -28.67 8.57 10.94
C SER A 455 -29.68 8.87 9.83
N PRO A 456 -30.34 7.88 9.24
CA PRO A 456 -31.38 8.08 8.23
C PRO A 456 -32.51 9.01 8.67
N ASP A 457 -32.95 8.94 9.94
CA ASP A 457 -33.98 9.83 10.50
C ASP A 457 -33.46 11.24 10.86
N GLY A 458 -32.14 11.44 10.84
CA GLY A 458 -31.46 12.71 11.14
C GLY A 458 -31.45 13.11 12.62
N LYS A 459 -31.80 12.20 13.54
CA LYS A 459 -31.80 12.47 14.99
C LYS A 459 -30.47 12.13 15.67
N TRP A 460 -29.57 11.44 14.98
CA TRP A 460 -28.27 11.00 15.51
C TRP A 460 -27.16 11.27 14.52
N ILE A 461 -25.95 11.44 15.02
CA ILE A 461 -24.73 11.50 14.21
C ILE A 461 -23.66 10.59 14.78
N ALA A 462 -23.13 9.70 13.95
CA ALA A 462 -21.94 8.92 14.24
C ALA A 462 -20.71 9.65 13.72
N TYR A 463 -19.59 9.59 14.41
CA TYR A 463 -18.34 10.25 14.03
C TYR A 463 -17.13 9.55 14.62
N VAL A 464 -15.95 9.91 14.15
CA VAL A 464 -14.66 9.44 14.68
C VAL A 464 -14.02 10.55 15.48
N SER A 465 -13.47 10.21 16.66
CA SER A 465 -12.71 11.12 17.51
C SER A 465 -11.56 10.39 18.21
N ASN A 466 -10.47 11.09 18.47
CA ASN A 466 -9.37 10.62 19.32
C ASN A 466 -9.44 11.17 20.77
N GLU A 467 -10.60 11.62 21.21
CA GLU A 467 -10.82 12.19 22.55
C GLU A 467 -10.49 11.23 23.71
N SER A 468 -10.53 9.91 23.47
CA SER A 468 -10.12 8.89 24.45
C SER A 468 -8.69 8.36 24.25
N GLY A 469 -7.87 9.01 23.38
CA GLY A 469 -6.52 8.64 23.01
C GLY A 469 -6.45 8.00 21.62
N PRO A 470 -6.78 6.72 21.41
CA PRO A 470 -6.92 6.15 20.07
C PRO A 470 -8.18 6.69 19.38
N TYR A 471 -8.18 6.62 18.04
CA TYR A 471 -9.38 6.94 17.27
C TYR A 471 -10.46 5.89 17.48
N GLU A 472 -11.65 6.38 17.85
CA GLU A 472 -12.81 5.54 18.12
C GLU A 472 -14.07 6.11 17.47
N VAL A 473 -15.07 5.26 17.24
CA VAL A 473 -16.38 5.67 16.76
C VAL A 473 -17.26 6.07 17.94
N TYR A 474 -17.88 7.24 17.81
CA TYR A 474 -18.83 7.82 18.76
C TYR A 474 -20.17 8.10 18.09
N VAL A 475 -21.22 8.17 18.89
CA VAL A 475 -22.56 8.60 18.49
C VAL A 475 -23.07 9.66 19.46
N GLN A 476 -23.72 10.71 18.95
CA GLN A 476 -24.43 11.67 19.75
C GLN A 476 -25.79 12.03 19.13
N PRO A 477 -26.78 12.49 19.92
CA PRO A 477 -28.04 12.98 19.37
C PRO A 477 -27.86 14.27 18.56
N TYR A 478 -28.73 14.50 17.62
CA TYR A 478 -28.86 15.76 16.91
C TYR A 478 -30.32 16.28 17.02
N PRO A 479 -30.57 17.51 17.49
CA PRO A 479 -29.56 18.47 18.01
C PRO A 479 -28.80 17.91 19.23
N THR A 480 -27.55 18.37 19.40
CA THR A 480 -26.70 17.86 20.47
C THR A 480 -27.25 18.15 21.88
N THR A 481 -27.19 17.18 22.75
CA THR A 481 -27.56 17.28 24.18
C THR A 481 -26.33 17.23 25.09
N GLY A 482 -25.11 17.14 24.51
CA GLY A 482 -23.87 16.93 25.25
C GLY A 482 -23.63 15.48 25.69
N LYS A 483 -24.52 14.55 25.37
CA LYS A 483 -24.32 13.11 25.60
C LYS A 483 -23.64 12.46 24.41
N THR A 484 -22.58 11.71 24.66
CA THR A 484 -21.88 10.90 23.67
C THR A 484 -21.85 9.43 24.07
N PHE A 485 -21.84 8.54 23.07
CA PHE A 485 -21.80 7.09 23.27
C PHE A 485 -20.64 6.53 22.45
N LYS A 486 -19.68 5.88 23.09
CA LYS A 486 -18.58 5.21 22.44
C LYS A 486 -19.05 3.88 21.87
N ILE A 487 -18.80 3.61 20.59
CA ILE A 487 -19.29 2.45 19.84
C ILE A 487 -18.19 1.40 19.64
N SER A 488 -16.97 1.84 19.33
CA SER A 488 -15.82 0.95 19.19
C SER A 488 -14.99 0.94 20.46
N THR A 489 -14.16 -0.10 20.67
CA THR A 489 -13.38 -0.30 21.91
C THR A 489 -11.90 -0.56 21.68
N GLU A 490 -11.50 -0.94 20.46
CA GLU A 490 -10.15 -1.29 20.07
C GLU A 490 -9.72 -0.51 18.80
N GLY A 491 -10.24 0.72 18.66
CA GLY A 491 -10.13 1.52 17.46
C GLY A 491 -11.32 1.34 16.53
N GLY A 492 -11.58 2.35 15.70
CA GLY A 492 -12.64 2.30 14.69
C GLY A 492 -12.68 3.55 13.84
N TYR A 493 -12.98 3.36 12.54
CA TYR A 493 -12.99 4.41 11.54
C TYR A 493 -14.24 4.34 10.68
N HIS A 494 -14.59 5.45 10.02
CA HIS A 494 -15.56 5.55 8.94
C HIS A 494 -16.94 4.95 9.23
N PRO A 495 -17.65 5.39 10.28
CA PRO A 495 -18.97 4.85 10.64
C PRO A 495 -19.97 5.00 9.50
N LEU A 496 -20.89 4.02 9.41
CA LEU A 496 -21.98 3.98 8.46
C LEU A 496 -23.22 3.36 9.11
N TRP A 497 -24.32 4.09 9.15
CA TRP A 497 -25.60 3.58 9.62
C TRP A 497 -26.20 2.59 8.62
N SER A 498 -26.84 1.53 9.14
CA SER A 498 -27.77 0.76 8.31
C SER A 498 -29.01 1.61 7.98
N PRO A 499 -29.65 1.42 6.81
CA PRO A 499 -30.84 2.19 6.42
C PRO A 499 -32.02 2.03 7.38
N ASP A 500 -32.09 0.92 8.10
CA ASP A 500 -33.12 0.62 9.11
C ASP A 500 -32.74 1.09 10.53
N GLU A 501 -31.60 1.77 10.68
CA GLU A 501 -31.07 2.33 11.94
C GLU A 501 -30.82 1.31 13.06
N THR A 502 -30.81 0.02 12.73
CA THR A 502 -30.59 -1.05 13.72
C THR A 502 -29.13 -1.39 13.93
N LYS A 503 -28.23 -0.89 13.04
CA LYS A 503 -26.79 -1.17 13.10
C LYS A 503 -25.97 0.04 12.71
N ILE A 504 -24.74 0.05 13.25
CA ILE A 504 -23.64 0.89 12.77
C ILE A 504 -22.52 -0.04 12.30
N TYR A 505 -22.01 0.21 11.11
CA TYR A 505 -20.83 -0.45 10.57
C TYR A 505 -19.64 0.48 10.69
N PHE A 506 -18.46 -0.08 10.91
CA PHE A 506 -17.19 0.67 10.90
C PHE A 506 -16.03 -0.25 10.52
N ASP A 507 -14.94 0.30 10.04
CA ASP A 507 -13.74 -0.47 9.74
C ASP A 507 -12.61 -0.22 10.74
N ASN A 508 -11.78 -1.23 10.92
CA ASN A 508 -10.52 -1.18 11.65
C ASN A 508 -9.59 -2.26 11.10
N ASP A 509 -8.33 -1.91 10.79
CA ASP A 509 -7.30 -2.83 10.29
C ASP A 509 -7.77 -3.71 9.10
N ASN A 510 -8.45 -3.10 8.12
CA ASN A 510 -9.03 -3.80 6.96
C ASN A 510 -10.09 -4.86 7.32
N LYS A 511 -10.68 -4.77 8.51
CA LYS A 511 -11.84 -5.57 8.93
C LYS A 511 -13.05 -4.67 9.06
N LEU A 512 -14.20 -5.19 8.66
CA LEU A 512 -15.48 -4.53 8.84
C LEU A 512 -16.16 -5.08 10.08
N PHE A 513 -16.70 -4.20 10.91
CA PHE A 513 -17.45 -4.55 12.11
C PHE A 513 -18.90 -4.06 12.02
N SER A 514 -19.80 -4.75 12.68
CA SER A 514 -21.18 -4.31 12.90
C SER A 514 -21.48 -4.21 14.39
N VAL A 515 -22.19 -3.15 14.78
CA VAL A 515 -22.70 -2.96 16.15
C VAL A 515 -24.19 -2.82 16.08
N ALA A 516 -24.92 -3.67 16.78
CA ALA A 516 -26.36 -3.51 16.93
C ALA A 516 -26.65 -2.29 17.81
N VAL A 517 -27.53 -1.41 17.35
CA VAL A 517 -27.94 -0.22 18.09
C VAL A 517 -29.46 -0.14 18.22
N ARG A 518 -29.91 0.55 19.25
CA ARG A 518 -31.29 0.95 19.44
C ARG A 518 -31.32 2.43 19.78
N THR A 519 -32.12 3.18 19.07
CA THR A 519 -32.20 4.64 19.22
C THR A 519 -33.33 5.09 20.16
N GLU A 520 -34.33 4.25 20.38
CA GLU A 520 -35.49 4.54 21.27
C GLU A 520 -35.71 3.41 22.29
N PRO A 521 -36.25 3.71 23.52
CA PRO A 521 -36.52 5.04 24.09
C PRO A 521 -35.26 5.81 24.51
N SER A 522 -34.09 5.20 24.46
CA SER A 522 -32.76 5.78 24.67
C SER A 522 -31.73 5.03 23.84
N PHE A 523 -30.66 5.71 23.48
CA PHE A 523 -29.61 5.07 22.71
C PHE A 523 -28.92 3.98 23.53
N THR A 524 -28.76 2.82 22.92
CA THR A 524 -27.97 1.69 23.43
C THR A 524 -27.20 1.06 22.29
N ALA A 525 -26.00 0.56 22.56
CA ALA A 525 -25.16 -0.15 21.61
C ALA A 525 -24.71 -1.50 22.19
N GLY A 526 -24.68 -2.52 21.34
CA GLY A 526 -24.06 -3.81 21.64
C GLY A 526 -22.55 -3.78 21.47
N ASN A 527 -21.91 -4.93 21.56
CA ASN A 527 -20.48 -5.07 21.27
C ASN A 527 -20.25 -5.14 19.76
N PRO A 528 -19.10 -4.65 19.27
CA PRO A 528 -18.67 -4.84 17.90
C PRO A 528 -18.52 -6.32 17.54
N ILE A 529 -19.11 -6.72 16.42
CA ILE A 529 -19.02 -8.08 15.87
C ILE A 529 -18.34 -7.98 14.50
N PRO A 530 -17.24 -8.72 14.26
CA PRO A 530 -16.60 -8.74 12.95
C PRO A 530 -17.55 -9.31 11.88
N MET A 531 -17.61 -8.66 10.74
CA MET A 531 -18.36 -9.11 9.57
C MET A 531 -17.53 -10.15 8.79
N PRO A 532 -18.19 -11.11 8.10
CA PRO A 532 -17.50 -12.11 7.28
C PRO A 532 -17.04 -11.50 5.94
N VAL A 533 -16.49 -10.29 5.96
CA VAL A 533 -15.97 -9.57 4.80
C VAL A 533 -14.47 -9.49 4.94
N GLU A 534 -13.77 -10.23 4.08
CA GLU A 534 -12.31 -10.27 4.08
C GLU A 534 -11.77 -9.71 2.77
N GLY A 535 -10.59 -9.14 2.83
CA GLY A 535 -9.86 -8.77 1.62
C GLY A 535 -10.20 -7.41 1.05
N PHE A 536 -11.05 -6.59 1.66
CA PHE A 536 -11.28 -5.23 1.17
C PHE A 536 -10.17 -4.27 1.61
N GLN A 537 -9.95 -3.23 0.83
CA GLN A 537 -9.08 -2.13 1.24
C GLN A 537 -9.81 -1.24 2.24
N GLY A 538 -9.55 -1.42 3.52
CA GLY A 538 -9.96 -0.48 4.55
C GLY A 538 -9.19 0.84 4.48
N GLY A 539 -9.59 1.78 5.31
CA GLY A 539 -8.90 3.04 5.50
C GLY A 539 -8.28 3.13 6.90
N GLY A 540 -7.18 3.85 7.05
CA GLY A 540 -6.69 4.28 8.37
C GLY A 540 -7.34 5.60 8.79
N ALA A 541 -7.01 6.08 9.99
CA ALA A 541 -7.58 7.28 10.61
C ALA A 541 -7.61 8.53 9.70
N ASN A 542 -6.59 8.70 8.86
CA ASN A 542 -6.42 9.87 8.01
C ASN A 542 -6.88 9.66 6.56
N THR A 543 -7.63 8.58 6.29
CA THR A 543 -8.16 8.27 4.96
C THR A 543 -9.66 8.52 4.90
N ARG A 544 -10.27 8.26 3.75
CA ARG A 544 -11.72 8.32 3.56
C ARG A 544 -12.29 6.91 3.50
N ARG A 545 -13.56 6.76 3.91
CA ARG A 545 -14.28 5.48 3.82
C ARG A 545 -14.19 4.92 2.41
N ARG A 546 -13.72 3.69 2.29
CA ARG A 546 -13.52 2.96 1.04
C ARG A 546 -14.62 1.94 0.74
N TYR A 547 -15.75 2.11 1.38
CA TYR A 547 -16.97 1.35 1.16
C TYR A 547 -18.20 2.24 1.29
N ASP A 548 -19.30 1.80 0.73
CA ASP A 548 -20.61 2.38 0.93
C ASP A 548 -21.67 1.27 0.92
N MET A 549 -22.90 1.55 1.34
CA MET A 549 -23.96 0.56 1.45
C MET A 549 -25.12 0.94 0.52
N THR A 550 -25.74 -0.07 -0.09
CA THR A 550 -26.97 0.09 -0.88
C THR A 550 -28.11 0.61 -0.01
N ALA A 551 -29.02 1.38 -0.61
CA ALA A 551 -30.15 1.99 0.09
C ALA A 551 -31.11 0.96 0.74
N ASP A 552 -31.12 -0.30 0.26
CA ASP A 552 -31.90 -1.40 0.84
C ASP A 552 -31.15 -2.12 1.99
N GLY A 553 -29.92 -1.71 2.30
CA GLY A 553 -29.10 -2.27 3.39
C GLY A 553 -28.60 -3.70 3.17
N LYS A 554 -28.73 -4.25 1.96
CA LYS A 554 -28.40 -5.67 1.71
C LYS A 554 -26.99 -5.92 1.23
N GLN A 555 -26.33 -4.90 0.65
CA GLN A 555 -25.02 -5.03 0.07
C GLN A 555 -24.15 -3.81 0.37
N PHE A 556 -22.84 -4.04 0.45
CA PHE A 556 -21.83 -3.00 0.38
C PHE A 556 -21.28 -2.89 -1.05
N VAL A 557 -20.78 -1.72 -1.41
CA VAL A 557 -19.86 -1.53 -2.51
C VAL A 557 -18.50 -1.21 -1.92
N MET A 558 -17.50 -2.01 -2.26
CA MET A 558 -16.19 -2.01 -1.62
C MET A 558 -15.06 -2.14 -2.64
N LEU A 559 -13.85 -1.72 -2.23
CA LEU A 559 -12.65 -1.82 -3.04
C LEU A 559 -11.79 -3.00 -2.58
N PHE A 560 -11.38 -3.82 -3.53
CA PHE A 560 -10.48 -4.95 -3.30
C PHE A 560 -9.20 -4.81 -4.12
N GLN A 561 -8.09 -5.17 -3.50
CA GLN A 561 -6.82 -5.25 -4.20
C GLN A 561 -6.68 -6.63 -4.82
N LYS A 562 -6.49 -6.69 -6.14
CA LYS A 562 -6.14 -7.92 -6.87
C LYS A 562 -4.76 -7.78 -7.48
N THR A 563 -3.73 -8.06 -6.71
CA THR A 563 -2.36 -8.11 -7.21
C THR A 563 -1.96 -9.57 -7.35
N PRO A 564 -1.72 -10.08 -8.58
CA PRO A 564 -1.25 -11.44 -8.77
C PRO A 564 0.22 -11.57 -8.33
N ILE A 565 0.60 -12.73 -7.83
CA ILE A 565 2.01 -13.13 -7.80
C ILE A 565 2.38 -13.54 -9.22
N GLN A 566 3.32 -12.83 -9.83
CA GLN A 566 3.87 -13.18 -11.13
C GLN A 566 4.94 -14.24 -10.96
N ILE A 567 4.87 -15.30 -11.77
CA ILE A 567 5.77 -16.46 -11.73
C ILE A 567 6.38 -16.66 -13.11
N VAL A 568 7.70 -16.65 -13.19
CA VAL A 568 8.45 -16.89 -14.42
C VAL A 568 9.43 -18.04 -14.16
N PRO A 569 9.06 -19.31 -14.46
CA PRO A 569 9.81 -20.47 -13.99
C PRO A 569 11.27 -20.54 -14.44
N GLU A 570 11.57 -20.21 -15.68
CA GLU A 570 12.94 -20.24 -16.24
C GLU A 570 13.44 -18.85 -16.59
N TRP A 571 13.09 -17.87 -15.77
CA TRP A 571 13.34 -16.45 -16.03
C TRP A 571 14.80 -16.16 -16.41
N PHE A 572 15.76 -16.67 -15.64
CA PHE A 572 17.16 -16.32 -15.84
C PHE A 572 17.72 -16.86 -17.15
N SER A 573 17.29 -18.04 -17.60
CA SER A 573 17.71 -18.59 -18.90
C SER A 573 17.25 -17.69 -20.06
N GLY A 574 16.06 -17.10 -19.98
CA GLY A 574 15.53 -16.18 -20.96
C GLY A 574 16.25 -14.82 -21.03
N VAL A 575 16.84 -14.37 -19.93
CA VAL A 575 17.55 -13.07 -19.87
C VAL A 575 19.06 -13.18 -20.06
N ARG A 576 19.63 -14.36 -19.90
CA ARG A 576 21.09 -14.62 -19.97
C ARG A 576 21.73 -14.14 -21.27
N GLY A 577 21.03 -14.21 -22.40
CA GLY A 577 21.51 -13.74 -23.69
C GLY A 577 21.78 -12.24 -23.76
N ARG A 578 21.14 -11.44 -22.88
CA ARG A 578 21.30 -9.99 -22.81
C ARG A 578 22.46 -9.55 -21.89
N LEU A 579 23.00 -10.49 -21.13
CA LEU A 579 24.06 -10.25 -20.13
C LEU A 579 25.47 -10.53 -20.68
N LYS A 580 25.62 -10.64 -22.00
CA LYS A 580 26.91 -10.88 -22.68
C LYS A 580 27.64 -9.59 -22.95
#